data_b0d5c413810b3cf5cc12ae358e747c84
#
_entry.id   b0d5c413810b3cf5cc12ae358e747c84
#
_cell.length_a   1.000
_cell.length_b   1.000
_cell.length_c   1.000
_cell.angle_alpha   90.00
_cell.angle_beta   90.00
_cell.angle_gamma   90.00
#
_symmetry.space_group_name_H-M   'P 1'
#
loop_
_entity.id
_entity.type
_entity.pdbx_description
1 polymer ?
#
loop_
_entity_poly.entity_id
_entity_poly.type
_entity_poly.pdbx_seq_one_letter_code
_entity_poly.pdbx_strand_id
1 'polypeptide(L)'
;EEANLAEGFKSWLVRYMLHNIRKWDMLSSFRVDYFISNSDYVGRRIKETYRRNSVTIHPNIDISNFEYCNDKQNYYLASSRLVAYKKIDIIIEAFNRMPDKKLIVIGGGPNLKNYKELANENITVMGYQPFNLLKEKMQHAKAFIFAADEDFGMIPIEAEACGTPVIAYG
;
A
#
# COMPACT_ATOMS: atom_id res chain seq x y z
N GLU A 1 6.10 -5.69 12.10
CA GLU A 1 5.59 -4.53 12.89
C GLU A 1 5.38 -4.81 14.38
N GLU A 2 5.87 -5.93 14.90
CA GLU A 2 5.86 -6.19 16.35
C GLU A 2 6.94 -5.40 17.10
N ALA A 3 7.73 -4.60 16.42
CA ALA A 3 8.99 -4.05 16.95
C ALA A 3 8.86 -2.87 17.93
N ASN A 4 7.67 -2.32 18.15
CA ASN A 4 7.48 -1.18 19.06
C ASN A 4 6.40 -1.40 20.14
N LEU A 5 6.08 -2.64 20.44
CA LEU A 5 5.26 -2.93 21.61
C LEU A 5 6.10 -2.78 22.86
N ALA A 6 5.82 -1.72 23.60
CA ALA A 6 6.50 -1.23 24.78
C ALA A 6 7.24 -2.27 25.62
N GLU A 7 8.43 -1.93 26.11
CA GLU A 7 9.18 -2.70 27.08
C GLU A 7 8.43 -2.73 28.45
N GLY A 8 8.47 -3.86 29.15
CA GLY A 8 7.92 -4.00 30.48
C GLY A 8 6.56 -4.75 30.58
N PHE A 9 5.86 -4.57 31.71
CA PHE A 9 4.63 -5.28 32.04
C PHE A 9 3.49 -5.08 31.00
N LYS A 10 3.40 -3.93 30.37
CA LYS A 10 2.45 -3.67 29.28
C LYS A 10 2.73 -4.56 28.05
N SER A 11 3.99 -4.84 27.76
CA SER A 11 4.39 -5.74 26.66
C SER A 11 3.93 -7.18 26.92
N TRP A 12 4.05 -7.66 28.16
CA TRP A 12 3.59 -9.00 28.53
C TRP A 12 2.06 -9.13 28.39
N LEU A 13 1.29 -8.16 28.85
CA LEU A 13 -0.17 -8.15 28.73
C LEU A 13 -0.60 -8.13 27.26
N VAL A 14 0.04 -7.30 26.42
CA VAL A 14 -0.24 -7.24 24.97
C VAL A 14 0.08 -8.58 24.31
N ARG A 15 1.20 -9.20 24.61
CA ARG A 15 1.56 -10.54 24.07
C ARG A 15 0.56 -11.61 24.47
N TYR A 16 0.11 -11.59 25.74
CA TYR A 16 -0.90 -12.50 26.23
C TYR A 16 -2.24 -12.32 25.49
N MET A 17 -2.69 -11.07 25.32
CA MET A 17 -3.90 -10.76 24.56
C MET A 17 -3.78 -11.19 23.10
N LEU A 18 -2.68 -10.88 22.43
CA LEU A 18 -2.42 -11.30 21.05
C LEU A 18 -2.40 -12.82 20.91
N HIS A 19 -1.82 -13.52 21.88
CA HIS A 19 -1.83 -15.00 21.88
C HIS A 19 -3.26 -15.57 21.95
N ASN A 20 -4.12 -14.99 22.81
CA ASN A 20 -5.53 -15.42 22.88
C ASN A 20 -6.32 -15.06 21.61
N ILE A 21 -6.05 -13.90 21.02
CA ILE A 21 -6.64 -13.52 19.72
C ILE A 21 -6.24 -14.52 18.63
N ARG A 22 -4.97 -14.90 18.53
CA ARG A 22 -4.50 -15.90 17.57
C ARG A 22 -5.17 -17.26 17.76
N LYS A 23 -5.34 -17.69 19.01
CA LYS A 23 -6.09 -18.93 19.32
C LYS A 23 -7.55 -18.83 18.88
N TRP A 24 -8.20 -17.72 19.22
CA TRP A 24 -9.58 -17.48 18.84
C TRP A 24 -9.74 -17.45 17.31
N ASP A 25 -8.84 -16.79 16.60
CA ASP A 25 -8.81 -16.71 15.15
C ASP A 25 -8.69 -18.12 14.52
N MET A 26 -7.73 -18.92 14.98
CA MET A 26 -7.59 -20.32 14.54
C MET A 26 -8.84 -21.15 14.80
N LEU A 27 -9.43 -21.04 16.00
CA LEU A 27 -10.63 -21.79 16.34
C LEU A 27 -11.85 -21.35 15.52
N SER A 28 -11.96 -20.04 15.25
CA SER A 28 -13.06 -19.50 14.45
C SER A 28 -12.97 -19.92 12.98
N SER A 29 -11.77 -20.18 12.46
CA SER A 29 -11.59 -20.66 11.09
C SER A 29 -12.26 -22.02 10.83
N PHE A 30 -12.45 -22.86 11.84
CA PHE A 30 -13.17 -24.14 11.72
C PHE A 30 -14.68 -24.01 11.51
N ARG A 31 -15.24 -22.82 11.83
CA ARG A 31 -16.66 -22.52 11.60
C ARG A 31 -16.96 -22.01 10.20
N VAL A 32 -15.92 -21.75 9.41
CA VAL A 32 -16.05 -21.22 8.05
C VAL A 32 -16.20 -22.40 7.09
N ASP A 33 -17.27 -22.41 6.31
CA ASP A 33 -17.50 -23.45 5.31
C ASP A 33 -16.59 -23.26 4.10
N TYR A 34 -16.50 -22.02 3.57
CA TYR A 34 -15.70 -21.67 2.41
C TYR A 34 -14.87 -20.42 2.65
N PHE A 35 -13.62 -20.44 2.19
CA PHE A 35 -12.76 -19.28 2.16
C PHE A 35 -12.72 -18.68 0.75
N ILE A 36 -12.87 -17.36 0.66
CA ILE A 36 -12.64 -16.58 -0.55
C ILE A 36 -11.45 -15.66 -0.28
N SER A 37 -10.47 -15.68 -1.18
CA SER A 37 -9.32 -14.78 -1.14
C SER A 37 -9.42 -13.72 -2.25
N ASN A 38 -8.95 -12.52 -1.98
CA ASN A 38 -8.92 -11.44 -2.96
C ASN A 38 -7.72 -11.54 -3.93
N SER A 39 -6.75 -12.40 -3.63
CA SER A 39 -5.58 -12.68 -4.45
C SER A 39 -5.04 -14.08 -4.17
N ASP A 40 -4.21 -14.59 -5.08
CA ASP A 40 -3.51 -15.86 -4.86
C ASP A 40 -2.49 -15.75 -3.71
N TYR A 41 -1.95 -14.54 -3.48
CA TYR A 41 -1.10 -14.28 -2.32
C TYR A 41 -1.85 -14.50 -1.01
N VAL A 42 -3.05 -13.93 -0.86
CA VAL A 42 -3.90 -14.17 0.32
C VAL A 42 -4.36 -15.62 0.38
N GLY A 43 -4.64 -16.25 -0.76
CA GLY A 43 -4.98 -17.67 -0.83
C GLY A 43 -3.86 -18.56 -0.28
N ARG A 44 -2.59 -18.28 -0.62
CA ARG A 44 -1.43 -18.98 -0.02
C ARG A 44 -1.36 -18.78 1.49
N ARG A 45 -1.55 -17.54 1.98
CA ARG A 45 -1.57 -17.24 3.42
C ARG A 45 -2.67 -17.98 4.16
N ILE A 46 -3.89 -18.09 3.60
CA ILE A 46 -5.00 -18.87 4.16
C ILE A 46 -4.58 -20.34 4.27
N LYS A 47 -3.99 -20.90 3.21
CA LYS A 47 -3.51 -22.28 3.20
C LYS A 47 -2.41 -22.55 4.22
N GLU A 48 -1.46 -21.63 4.36
CA GLU A 48 -0.35 -21.74 5.30
C GLU A 48 -0.81 -21.61 6.75
N THR A 49 -1.71 -20.64 7.02
CA THR A 49 -2.17 -20.32 8.37
C THR A 49 -3.22 -21.30 8.87
N TYR A 50 -4.28 -21.52 8.07
CA TYR A 50 -5.45 -22.30 8.49
C TYR A 50 -5.47 -23.72 7.95
N ARG A 51 -4.52 -24.10 7.07
CA ARG A 51 -4.51 -25.40 6.36
C ARG A 51 -5.79 -25.64 5.55
N ARG A 52 -6.44 -24.58 5.10
CA ARG A 52 -7.67 -24.60 4.31
C ARG A 52 -7.40 -24.06 2.91
N ASN A 53 -8.15 -24.56 1.92
CA ASN A 53 -8.13 -23.99 0.57
C ASN A 53 -9.09 -22.81 0.49
N SER A 54 -8.81 -21.88 -0.41
CA SER A 54 -9.68 -20.76 -0.77
C SER A 54 -9.92 -20.73 -2.27
N VAL A 55 -11.00 -20.05 -2.66
CA VAL A 55 -11.25 -19.67 -4.06
C VAL A 55 -10.83 -18.22 -4.23
N THR A 56 -9.97 -17.95 -5.20
CA THR A 56 -9.55 -16.56 -5.48
C THR A 56 -10.62 -15.87 -6.32
N ILE A 57 -11.14 -14.75 -5.81
CA ILE A 57 -12.03 -13.83 -6.52
C ILE A 57 -11.43 -12.43 -6.38
N HIS A 58 -10.86 -11.92 -7.47
CA HIS A 58 -10.26 -10.60 -7.46
C HIS A 58 -11.30 -9.50 -7.24
N PRO A 59 -10.97 -8.42 -6.49
CA PRO A 59 -11.83 -7.27 -6.33
C PRO A 59 -12.17 -6.65 -7.68
N ASN A 60 -13.42 -6.25 -7.84
CA ASN A 60 -13.83 -5.44 -8.98
C ASN A 60 -13.33 -4.00 -8.79
N ILE A 61 -12.64 -3.48 -9.80
CA ILE A 61 -12.19 -2.08 -9.84
C ILE A 61 -13.02 -1.36 -10.90
N ASP A 62 -13.72 -0.31 -10.48
CA ASP A 62 -14.44 0.55 -11.41
C ASP A 62 -13.44 1.47 -12.13
N ILE A 63 -13.01 1.01 -13.30
CA ILE A 63 -12.09 1.76 -14.17
C ILE A 63 -12.78 2.82 -15.01
N SER A 64 -14.12 2.91 -15.00
CA SER A 64 -14.88 3.88 -15.81
C SER A 64 -14.58 5.33 -15.46
N ASN A 65 -14.10 5.56 -14.23
CA ASN A 65 -13.69 6.89 -13.76
C ASN A 65 -12.27 7.28 -14.19
N PHE A 66 -11.49 6.35 -14.77
CA PHE A 66 -10.13 6.59 -15.19
C PHE A 66 -10.06 6.64 -16.72
N GLU A 67 -9.40 7.67 -17.23
CA GLU A 67 -9.24 7.88 -18.66
C GLU A 67 -7.79 7.73 -19.07
N TYR A 68 -7.54 6.98 -20.12
CA TYR A 68 -6.21 6.86 -20.69
C TYR A 68 -5.66 8.21 -21.12
N CYS A 69 -4.44 8.52 -20.69
CA CYS A 69 -3.73 9.74 -21.07
C CYS A 69 -2.31 9.41 -21.52
N ASN A 70 -1.95 9.84 -22.73
CA ASN A 70 -0.60 9.65 -23.28
C ASN A 70 0.31 10.88 -23.05
N ASP A 71 -0.24 11.99 -22.61
CA ASP A 71 0.52 13.22 -22.29
C ASP A 71 1.18 13.08 -20.91
N LYS A 72 2.39 12.52 -20.87
CA LYS A 72 3.12 12.28 -19.64
C LYS A 72 4.06 13.45 -19.31
N GLN A 73 3.90 13.97 -18.11
CA GLN A 73 4.77 14.99 -17.55
C GLN A 73 6.02 14.38 -16.89
N ASN A 74 7.06 15.15 -16.68
CA ASN A 74 8.32 14.65 -16.15
C ASN A 74 8.32 14.56 -14.61
N TYR A 75 7.42 13.75 -14.06
CA TYR A 75 7.41 13.39 -12.63
C TYR A 75 6.93 11.97 -12.42
N TYR A 76 7.32 11.40 -11.30
CA TYR A 76 6.86 10.12 -10.77
C TYR A 76 5.82 10.36 -9.68
N LEU A 77 4.89 9.44 -9.50
CA LEU A 77 3.84 9.54 -8.50
C LEU A 77 3.91 8.34 -7.55
N ALA A 78 3.81 8.59 -6.26
CA ALA A 78 3.49 7.59 -5.25
C ALA A 78 2.26 8.04 -4.47
N SER A 79 1.31 7.15 -4.26
CA SER A 79 0.10 7.48 -3.49
C SER A 79 -0.33 6.33 -2.61
N SER A 80 -0.52 6.60 -1.32
CA SER A 80 -1.07 5.66 -0.35
C SER A 80 -1.42 6.37 0.95
N ARG A 81 -2.00 5.62 1.90
CA ARG A 81 -2.01 6.05 3.30
C ARG A 81 -0.57 6.08 3.83
N LEU A 82 -0.16 7.19 4.44
CA LEU A 82 1.23 7.39 4.91
C LEU A 82 1.46 6.71 6.27
N VAL A 83 1.58 5.38 6.21
CA VAL A 83 1.88 4.49 7.35
C VAL A 83 3.10 3.63 7.02
N ALA A 84 3.79 3.10 8.03
CA ALA A 84 5.09 2.44 7.87
C ALA A 84 5.08 1.28 6.86
N TYR A 85 4.05 0.41 6.89
CA TYR A 85 4.01 -0.75 6.00
C TYR A 85 3.85 -0.42 4.50
N LYS A 86 3.46 0.83 4.16
CA LYS A 86 3.39 1.31 2.78
C LYS A 86 4.76 1.69 2.20
N LYS A 87 5.80 1.70 3.01
CA LYS A 87 7.20 1.87 2.61
C LYS A 87 7.46 3.12 1.75
N ILE A 88 6.73 4.22 2.03
CA ILE A 88 6.92 5.50 1.32
C ILE A 88 8.29 6.12 1.64
N ASP A 89 8.84 5.86 2.82
CA ASP A 89 10.21 6.19 3.20
C ASP A 89 11.25 5.65 2.21
N ILE A 90 11.15 4.39 1.83
CA ILE A 90 12.06 3.76 0.85
C ILE A 90 11.97 4.48 -0.51
N ILE A 91 10.76 4.84 -0.94
CA ILE A 91 10.57 5.59 -2.19
C ILE A 91 11.23 6.97 -2.10
N ILE A 92 11.01 7.71 -1.01
CA ILE A 92 11.60 9.03 -0.78
C ILE A 92 13.13 8.93 -0.75
N GLU A 93 13.70 7.97 -0.01
CA GLU A 93 15.14 7.75 0.05
C GLU A 93 15.75 7.44 -1.32
N ALA A 94 15.07 6.63 -2.13
CA ALA A 94 15.52 6.34 -3.49
C ALA A 94 15.55 7.61 -4.36
N PHE A 95 14.50 8.44 -4.29
CA PHE A 95 14.43 9.68 -5.06
C PHE A 95 15.34 10.78 -4.52
N ASN A 96 15.66 10.79 -3.23
CA ASN A 96 16.69 11.67 -2.66
C ASN A 96 18.08 11.43 -3.28
N ARG A 97 18.34 10.19 -3.77
CA ARG A 97 19.59 9.83 -4.47
C ARG A 97 19.53 10.13 -5.98
N MET A 98 18.39 10.59 -6.48
CA MET A 98 18.15 10.91 -7.88
C MET A 98 17.61 12.34 -8.03
N PRO A 99 18.42 13.39 -7.77
CA PRO A 99 17.94 14.79 -7.72
C PRO A 99 17.40 15.29 -9.07
N ASP A 100 17.75 14.65 -10.18
CA ASP A 100 17.22 14.92 -11.52
C ASP A 100 15.80 14.38 -11.76
N LYS A 101 15.27 13.55 -10.86
CA LYS A 101 13.94 12.94 -10.94
C LYS A 101 12.98 13.63 -9.97
N LYS A 102 11.84 14.08 -10.47
CA LYS A 102 10.78 14.67 -9.64
C LYS A 102 9.83 13.59 -9.12
N LEU A 103 9.55 13.61 -7.83
CA LEU A 103 8.55 12.74 -7.19
C LEU A 103 7.43 13.57 -6.56
N ILE A 104 6.20 13.17 -6.78
CA ILE A 104 5.02 13.65 -6.05
C ILE A 104 4.53 12.51 -5.16
N VAL A 105 4.33 12.79 -3.87
CA VAL A 105 3.76 11.87 -2.90
C VAL A 105 2.41 12.41 -2.44
N ILE A 106 1.34 11.64 -2.66
CA ILE A 106 -0.02 11.99 -2.27
C ILE A 106 -0.52 10.99 -1.23
N GLY A 107 -1.09 11.50 -0.14
CA GLY A 107 -1.72 10.69 0.90
C GLY A 107 -1.69 11.35 2.26
N GLY A 108 -2.60 10.92 3.12
CA GLY A 108 -2.66 11.32 4.53
C GLY A 108 -2.21 10.21 5.45
N GLY A 109 -1.74 10.57 6.65
CA GLY A 109 -1.36 9.58 7.65
C GLY A 109 -0.42 10.11 8.71
N PRO A 110 -0.13 9.31 9.75
CA PRO A 110 0.70 9.75 10.88
C PRO A 110 2.14 10.12 10.47
N ASN A 111 2.67 9.54 9.40
CA ASN A 111 4.04 9.79 8.94
C ASN A 111 4.18 10.99 8.01
N LEU A 112 3.09 11.75 7.74
CA LEU A 112 3.13 12.89 6.82
C LEU A 112 4.23 13.91 7.17
N LYS A 113 4.36 14.27 8.44
CA LYS A 113 5.36 15.23 8.89
C LYS A 113 6.77 14.70 8.65
N ASN A 114 7.03 13.46 9.05
CA ASN A 114 8.35 12.83 8.88
C ASN A 114 8.74 12.74 7.40
N TYR A 115 7.80 12.40 6.52
CA TYR A 115 8.08 12.29 5.09
C TYR A 115 8.35 13.64 4.44
N LYS A 116 7.70 14.73 4.93
CA LYS A 116 8.04 16.09 4.51
C LYS A 116 9.44 16.52 4.93
N GLU A 117 9.87 16.11 6.12
CA GLU A 117 11.22 16.41 6.64
C GLU A 117 12.30 15.57 5.95
N LEU A 118 11.96 14.35 5.51
CA LEU A 118 12.88 13.43 4.80
C LEU A 118 13.09 13.83 3.32
N ALA A 119 12.09 14.49 2.72
CA ALA A 119 12.06 14.80 1.29
C ALA A 119 13.01 15.95 0.93
N ASN A 120 13.88 15.72 -0.08
CA ASN A 120 14.68 16.76 -0.69
C ASN A 120 13.85 17.63 -1.67
N GLU A 121 14.45 18.66 -2.24
CA GLU A 121 13.80 19.68 -3.11
C GLU A 121 13.10 19.08 -4.36
N ASN A 122 13.58 17.93 -4.85
CA ASN A 122 12.99 17.23 -5.99
C ASN A 122 11.73 16.43 -5.64
N ILE A 123 11.32 16.39 -4.37
CA ILE A 123 10.19 15.60 -3.87
C ILE A 123 9.13 16.51 -3.26
N THR A 124 7.90 16.40 -3.74
CA THR A 124 6.76 17.16 -3.21
C THR A 124 5.81 16.23 -2.46
N VAL A 125 5.75 16.35 -1.13
CA VAL A 125 4.81 15.59 -0.27
C VAL A 125 3.57 16.44 -0.03
N MET A 126 2.49 16.19 -0.81
CA MET A 126 1.29 17.03 -0.86
C MET A 126 0.32 16.81 0.30
N GLY A 127 0.42 15.67 1.01
CA GLY A 127 -0.61 15.26 1.97
C GLY A 127 -1.85 14.69 1.26
N TYR A 128 -2.97 14.61 2.00
CA TYR A 128 -4.24 14.15 1.41
C TYR A 128 -4.71 15.13 0.34
N GLN A 129 -5.17 14.57 -0.78
CA GLN A 129 -5.74 15.32 -1.89
C GLN A 129 -7.08 14.72 -2.32
N PRO A 130 -8.00 15.53 -2.87
CA PRO A 130 -9.26 15.02 -3.40
C PRO A 130 -9.00 14.10 -4.61
N PHE A 131 -9.95 13.18 -4.86
CA PHE A 131 -9.83 12.15 -5.89
C PHE A 131 -9.52 12.73 -7.28
N ASN A 132 -10.16 13.83 -7.66
CA ASN A 132 -9.95 14.45 -8.98
C ASN A 132 -8.50 14.88 -9.20
N LEU A 133 -7.84 15.44 -8.17
CA LEU A 133 -6.44 15.82 -8.26
C LEU A 133 -5.52 14.59 -8.29
N LEU A 134 -5.83 13.55 -7.49
CA LEU A 134 -5.08 12.30 -7.53
C LEU A 134 -5.17 11.65 -8.92
N LYS A 135 -6.38 11.57 -9.50
CA LYS A 135 -6.62 11.07 -10.86
C LYS A 135 -5.81 11.87 -11.89
N GLU A 136 -5.87 13.20 -11.85
CA GLU A 136 -5.07 14.07 -12.73
C GLU A 136 -3.58 13.77 -12.62
N LYS A 137 -3.07 13.64 -11.39
CA LYS A 137 -1.65 13.33 -11.18
C LYS A 137 -1.29 11.91 -11.65
N MET A 138 -2.21 10.94 -11.54
CA MET A 138 -2.00 9.61 -12.11
C MET A 138 -1.93 9.66 -13.64
N GLN A 139 -2.86 10.34 -14.28
CA GLN A 139 -2.94 10.43 -15.75
C GLN A 139 -1.65 10.99 -16.36
N HIS A 140 -1.04 11.99 -15.71
CA HIS A 140 0.12 12.68 -16.25
C HIS A 140 1.47 12.22 -15.68
N ALA A 141 1.49 11.29 -14.73
CA ALA A 141 2.73 10.77 -14.20
C ALA A 141 3.50 9.93 -15.24
N LYS A 142 4.82 10.04 -15.24
CA LYS A 142 5.71 9.21 -16.05
C LYS A 142 5.68 7.75 -15.65
N ALA A 143 5.59 7.48 -14.34
CA ALA A 143 5.30 6.18 -13.77
C ALA A 143 4.73 6.33 -12.35
N PHE A 144 3.99 5.32 -11.92
CA PHE A 144 3.52 5.18 -10.55
C PHE A 144 4.44 4.24 -9.77
N ILE A 145 4.88 4.67 -8.57
CA ILE A 145 5.83 3.90 -7.75
C ILE A 145 5.08 3.28 -6.58
N PHE A 146 5.21 1.96 -6.42
CA PHE A 146 4.50 1.18 -5.42
C PHE A 146 5.43 0.18 -4.73
N ALA A 147 5.90 0.53 -3.52
CA ALA A 147 6.85 -0.29 -2.75
C ALA A 147 6.19 -1.16 -1.68
N ALA A 148 4.87 -1.05 -1.49
CA ALA A 148 4.16 -1.81 -0.48
C ALA A 148 4.02 -3.28 -0.88
N ASP A 149 4.16 -4.16 0.12
CA ASP A 149 3.69 -5.54 0.02
C ASP A 149 2.21 -5.56 0.43
N GLU A 150 1.33 -5.77 -0.54
CA GLU A 150 -0.12 -5.70 -0.35
C GLU A 150 -0.84 -6.97 -0.79
N ASP A 151 -2.00 -7.16 -0.20
CA ASP A 151 -2.86 -8.31 -0.47
C ASP A 151 -3.35 -8.34 -1.93
N PHE A 152 -3.63 -7.16 -2.53
CA PHE A 152 -4.07 -7.06 -3.93
C PHE A 152 -3.50 -5.82 -4.64
N GLY A 153 -3.63 -4.63 -4.04
CA GLY A 153 -3.13 -3.39 -4.64
C GLY A 153 -4.05 -2.80 -5.70
N MET A 154 -5.17 -2.18 -5.32
CA MET A 154 -6.08 -1.55 -6.28
C MET A 154 -5.47 -0.33 -6.99
N ILE A 155 -4.74 0.50 -6.25
CA ILE A 155 -4.20 1.76 -6.77
C ILE A 155 -3.19 1.61 -7.94
N PRO A 156 -2.34 0.57 -8.01
CA PRO A 156 -1.57 0.26 -9.21
C PRO A 156 -2.43 0.05 -10.45
N ILE A 157 -3.56 -0.67 -10.33
CA ILE A 157 -4.46 -0.95 -11.45
C ILE A 157 -5.17 0.33 -11.92
N GLU A 158 -5.53 1.22 -10.98
CA GLU A 158 -6.06 2.55 -11.29
C GLU A 158 -5.05 3.39 -12.08
N ALA A 159 -3.77 3.33 -11.72
CA ALA A 159 -2.70 4.00 -12.46
C ALA A 159 -2.52 3.42 -13.88
N GLU A 160 -2.57 2.10 -14.02
CA GLU A 160 -2.53 1.44 -15.33
C GLU A 160 -3.74 1.80 -16.20
N ALA A 161 -4.93 1.92 -15.61
CA ALA A 161 -6.13 2.38 -16.31
C ALA A 161 -5.97 3.82 -16.85
N CYS A 162 -5.17 4.65 -16.20
CA CYS A 162 -4.76 5.97 -16.69
C CYS A 162 -3.66 5.92 -17.79
N GLY A 163 -3.19 4.74 -18.17
CA GLY A 163 -2.04 4.58 -19.06
C GLY A 163 -0.70 4.93 -18.42
N THR A 164 -0.61 4.86 -17.10
CA THR A 164 0.61 5.16 -16.35
C THR A 164 1.30 3.87 -15.93
N PRO A 165 2.53 3.61 -16.42
CA PRO A 165 3.30 2.42 -16.05
C PRO A 165 3.50 2.35 -14.54
N VAL A 166 3.45 1.13 -13.98
CA VAL A 166 3.67 0.88 -12.56
C VAL A 166 5.04 0.26 -12.34
N ILE A 167 5.79 0.79 -11.36
CA ILE A 167 7.01 0.20 -10.83
C ILE A 167 6.67 -0.28 -9.42
N ALA A 168 6.51 -1.59 -9.27
CA ALA A 168 6.10 -2.22 -8.02
C ALA A 168 7.20 -3.12 -7.46
N TYR A 169 7.13 -3.35 -6.15
CA TYR A 169 7.85 -4.45 -5.52
C TYR A 169 7.21 -5.77 -5.95
N GLY A 170 8.02 -6.73 -6.43
CA GLY A 170 7.62 -8.04 -6.91
C GLY A 170 8.24 -9.17 -6.11
#